data_3394480ddc8fbcc094ff60da5154eaf9
#
_entry.id   3394480ddc8fbcc094ff60da5154eaf9
#
_cell.length_a   1.000
_cell.length_b   1.000
_cell.length_c   1.000
_cell.angle_alpha   90.00
_cell.angle_beta   90.00
_cell.angle_gamma   90.00
#
_symmetry.space_group_name_H-M   'P 1'
#
loop_
_entity.id
_entity.type
_entity.pdbx_description
1 polymer ?
#
loop_
_entity_poly.entity_id
_entity_poly.type
_entity_poly.pdbx_seq_one_letter_code
_entity_poly.pdbx_strand_id
1 'polypeptide(L)'
;VIFRFMTAHIQQDSKHTFHETSRLYKSYPNLEIRLACVEDGLDNSGFRKISAYIKSIHQNTKIAYIPTSNYRNILNQLMERDGGDLNDKDIHEVAKFMAEGDIVAFSSMTQSAFNVYKIIAEVRKLNPKSYIIWGGIHAIIEPEDAIKHADAVCTGEGEFAFKVFLELFKNGEDYTTASSFWFNKDNKITKNRNLPLMTPKQMDELPPLTYEDGETVYQRGKGFIPLNYNSIINYVGLSYGTIWSIGCPLHCTYCGNTKFIEYDSSYRRLRHSSPRTIVDEIKRAIKKQPHLSVVSFYDDSFLALPYEQLEEFCKAYKA
;
A
#
# COMPACT_ATOMS: atom_id res chain seq x y z
N VAL A 1 -7.49 -25.97 -47.04
CA VAL A 1 -8.18 -24.72 -47.37
C VAL A 1 -7.22 -23.58 -47.05
N ILE A 2 -6.85 -22.91 -48.15
CA ILE A 2 -5.79 -21.90 -48.26
C ILE A 2 -6.33 -20.54 -47.80
N PHE A 3 -5.68 -19.87 -46.85
CA PHE A 3 -5.89 -18.46 -46.61
C PHE A 3 -4.88 -17.62 -47.37
N ARG A 4 -5.36 -16.86 -48.33
CA ARG A 4 -4.61 -15.83 -49.07
C ARG A 4 -4.59 -14.55 -48.26
N PHE A 5 -3.40 -14.00 -48.07
CA PHE A 5 -3.16 -12.62 -47.63
C PHE A 5 -3.61 -11.64 -48.71
N MET A 6 -4.48 -10.70 -48.33
CA MET A 6 -4.70 -9.47 -49.11
C MET A 6 -3.91 -8.34 -48.45
N THR A 7 -2.83 -7.94 -49.09
CA THR A 7 -2.15 -6.68 -48.84
C THR A 7 -2.95 -5.55 -49.46
N ALA A 8 -3.47 -4.66 -48.65
CA ALA A 8 -3.98 -3.38 -49.15
C ALA A 8 -2.93 -2.29 -48.89
N HIS A 9 -2.48 -1.69 -49.99
CA HIS A 9 -1.70 -0.45 -50.00
C HIS A 9 -2.52 0.66 -49.34
N ILE A 10 -1.97 1.29 -48.30
CA ILE A 10 -2.37 2.64 -47.88
C ILE A 10 -1.17 3.52 -48.14
N GLN A 11 -1.36 4.42 -49.13
CA GLN A 11 -0.43 5.47 -49.49
C GLN A 11 -0.15 6.41 -48.33
N GLN A 12 1.12 6.80 -48.25
CA GLN A 12 1.63 7.93 -47.49
C GLN A 12 0.89 9.21 -47.86
N ASP A 13 0.29 9.86 -46.87
CA ASP A 13 0.30 11.32 -46.75
C ASP A 13 -0.14 11.68 -45.31
N SER A 14 0.81 12.08 -44.51
CA SER A 14 0.69 13.15 -43.53
C SER A 14 1.99 13.24 -42.71
N LYS A 15 2.93 13.97 -43.26
CA LYS A 15 3.90 14.69 -42.43
C LYS A 15 3.12 15.77 -41.68
N HIS A 16 2.65 15.48 -40.46
CA HIS A 16 2.45 16.51 -39.48
C HIS A 16 2.32 15.87 -38.06
N THR A 17 3.13 16.40 -37.15
CA THR A 17 2.96 16.35 -35.70
C THR A 17 3.31 15.06 -34.96
N PHE A 18 4.58 14.64 -35.05
CA PHE A 18 5.17 13.75 -34.04
C PHE A 18 6.16 14.47 -33.10
N HIS A 19 6.17 15.81 -33.07
CA HIS A 19 7.18 16.59 -32.33
C HIS A 19 6.70 17.34 -31.10
N GLU A 20 5.44 17.24 -30.69
CA GLU A 20 4.95 17.99 -29.50
C GLU A 20 4.56 17.17 -28.28
N THR A 21 4.45 15.86 -28.38
CA THR A 21 4.09 15.01 -27.23
C THR A 21 5.29 14.54 -26.38
N SER A 22 6.52 14.72 -26.84
CA SER A 22 7.73 14.26 -26.14
C SER A 22 8.24 15.21 -25.03
N ARG A 23 7.57 16.34 -24.76
CA ARG A 23 7.98 17.32 -23.74
C ARG A 23 7.27 17.19 -22.40
N LEU A 24 6.39 16.22 -22.19
CA LEU A 24 5.49 16.18 -21.03
C LEU A 24 5.98 15.35 -19.86
N TYR A 25 6.97 14.49 -20.03
CA TYR A 25 7.39 13.60 -18.94
C TYR A 25 8.89 13.80 -18.62
N LYS A 26 9.16 14.17 -17.38
CA LYS A 26 10.52 14.32 -16.85
C LYS A 26 11.03 12.95 -16.43
N SER A 27 12.20 12.53 -16.90
CA SER A 27 12.93 11.40 -16.34
C SER A 27 13.50 11.77 -14.97
N TYR A 28 13.33 10.89 -13.97
CA TYR A 28 13.80 11.09 -12.59
C TYR A 28 14.89 10.07 -12.23
N PRO A 29 16.18 10.34 -12.53
CA PRO A 29 17.25 9.37 -12.30
C PRO A 29 17.49 9.05 -10.81
N ASN A 30 17.17 9.98 -9.91
CA ASN A 30 17.37 9.84 -8.46
C ASN A 30 16.04 9.94 -7.68
N LEU A 31 14.98 9.39 -8.23
CA LEU A 31 13.64 9.43 -7.63
C LEU A 31 13.67 8.96 -6.17
N GLU A 32 13.16 9.78 -5.25
CA GLU A 32 12.91 9.38 -3.86
C GLU A 32 11.42 9.15 -3.65
N ILE A 33 11.09 7.97 -3.12
CA ILE A 33 9.71 7.61 -2.76
C ILE A 33 9.58 7.65 -1.24
N ARG A 34 8.53 8.30 -0.74
CA ARG A 34 8.15 8.27 0.68
C ARG A 34 6.77 7.66 0.83
N LEU A 35 6.72 6.56 1.58
CA LEU A 35 5.50 5.82 1.86
C LEU A 35 5.12 6.02 3.31
N ALA A 36 3.86 6.34 3.58
CA ALA A 36 3.35 6.50 4.93
C ALA A 36 2.08 5.70 5.17
N CYS A 37 2.05 4.95 6.27
CA CYS A 37 0.84 4.41 6.86
C CYS A 37 0.30 5.43 7.88
N VAL A 38 -0.89 5.96 7.63
CA VAL A 38 -1.56 6.90 8.54
C VAL A 38 -2.73 6.19 9.17
N GLU A 39 -2.46 5.51 10.28
CA GLU A 39 -3.44 4.67 10.99
C GLU A 39 -3.14 4.58 12.47
N ASP A 40 -4.06 3.97 13.21
CA ASP A 40 -3.86 3.71 14.62
C ASP A 40 -2.98 2.45 14.82
N GLY A 41 -1.72 2.65 15.12
CA GLY A 41 -0.74 1.58 15.35
C GLY A 41 0.17 1.27 14.17
N LEU A 42 0.81 0.07 14.20
CA LEU A 42 1.79 -0.37 13.21
C LEU A 42 1.35 -1.62 12.42
N ASP A 43 0.21 -2.22 12.77
CA ASP A 43 -0.17 -3.57 12.33
C ASP A 43 -0.87 -3.63 10.96
N ASN A 44 -0.80 -2.57 10.15
CA ASN A 44 -1.41 -2.59 8.83
C ASN A 44 -0.69 -3.56 7.89
N SER A 45 -1.23 -4.77 7.74
CA SER A 45 -0.66 -5.83 6.89
C SER A 45 -0.62 -5.44 5.42
N GLY A 46 -1.64 -4.73 4.92
CA GLY A 46 -1.69 -4.25 3.53
C GLY A 46 -0.57 -3.26 3.23
N PHE A 47 -0.38 -2.26 4.12
CA PHE A 47 0.71 -1.31 3.96
C PHE A 47 2.09 -1.96 4.07
N ARG A 48 2.29 -2.85 5.04
CA ARG A 48 3.56 -3.57 5.20
C ARG A 48 3.91 -4.40 3.96
N LYS A 49 2.92 -5.04 3.36
CA LYS A 49 3.09 -5.82 2.13
C LYS A 49 3.52 -4.93 0.95
N ILE A 50 2.77 -3.86 0.67
CA ILE A 50 3.08 -2.97 -0.45
C ILE A 50 4.38 -2.20 -0.23
N SER A 51 4.67 -1.72 0.98
CA SER A 51 5.89 -0.98 1.28
C SER A 51 7.15 -1.86 1.14
N ALA A 52 7.10 -3.10 1.63
CA ALA A 52 8.17 -4.08 1.43
C ALA A 52 8.39 -4.38 -0.07
N TYR A 53 7.31 -4.56 -0.83
CA TYR A 53 7.41 -4.77 -2.27
C TYR A 53 8.01 -3.58 -3.01
N ILE A 54 7.51 -2.35 -2.76
CA ILE A 54 8.05 -1.14 -3.39
C ILE A 54 9.52 -0.96 -3.02
N LYS A 55 9.90 -1.16 -1.76
CA LYS A 55 11.30 -1.11 -1.31
C LYS A 55 12.18 -2.12 -2.03
N SER A 56 11.67 -3.31 -2.33
CA SER A 56 12.41 -4.35 -3.06
C SER A 56 12.71 -3.99 -4.51
N ILE A 57 11.82 -3.26 -5.18
CA ILE A 57 11.96 -2.82 -6.58
C ILE A 57 12.56 -1.43 -6.73
N HIS A 58 12.56 -0.62 -5.67
CA HIS A 58 13.11 0.73 -5.65
C HIS A 58 13.74 1.06 -4.30
N GLN A 59 15.07 0.93 -4.21
CA GLN A 59 15.81 1.04 -2.95
C GLN A 59 15.74 2.43 -2.31
N ASN A 60 15.64 3.51 -3.11
CA ASN A 60 15.48 4.87 -2.58
C ASN A 60 14.04 5.14 -2.12
N THR A 61 13.53 4.24 -1.28
CA THR A 61 12.22 4.33 -0.67
C THR A 61 12.35 4.48 0.84
N LYS A 62 11.70 5.49 1.41
CA LYS A 62 11.56 5.72 2.85
C LYS A 62 10.18 5.28 3.30
N ILE A 63 10.12 4.51 4.37
CA ILE A 63 8.87 3.96 4.92
C ILE A 63 8.64 4.56 6.29
N ALA A 64 7.45 5.08 6.51
CA ALA A 64 7.04 5.73 7.76
C ALA A 64 5.70 5.22 8.26
N TYR A 65 5.61 4.98 9.57
CA TYR A 65 4.37 4.73 10.27
C TYR A 65 3.99 5.98 11.05
N ILE A 66 2.74 6.41 10.92
CA ILE A 66 2.21 7.62 11.54
C ILE A 66 1.00 7.22 12.37
N PRO A 67 1.21 6.78 13.64
CA PRO A 67 0.11 6.45 14.53
C PRO A 67 -0.76 7.68 14.78
N THR A 68 -2.04 7.59 14.45
CA THR A 68 -3.00 8.69 14.57
C THR A 68 -3.48 8.88 16.01
N SER A 69 -3.39 7.82 16.83
CA SER A 69 -3.66 7.89 18.26
C SER A 69 -2.56 7.19 19.08
N ASN A 70 -2.46 7.51 20.34
CA ASN A 70 -1.57 6.82 21.26
C ASN A 70 -2.24 5.61 21.95
N TYR A 71 -3.47 5.26 21.58
CA TYR A 71 -4.25 4.19 22.24
C TYR A 71 -3.58 2.83 22.19
N ARG A 72 -2.81 2.53 21.16
CA ARG A 72 -2.10 1.26 21.06
C ARG A 72 -0.72 1.25 21.72
N ASN A 73 -0.24 2.38 22.20
CA ASN A 73 0.97 2.41 23.02
C ASN A 73 0.63 1.95 24.43
N ILE A 74 1.05 0.73 24.79
CA ILE A 74 0.74 0.08 26.07
C ILE A 74 1.12 0.97 27.27
N LEU A 75 2.26 1.65 27.20
CA LEU A 75 2.70 2.55 28.26
C LEU A 75 1.78 3.77 28.40
N ASN A 76 1.32 4.32 27.28
CA ASN A 76 0.39 5.45 27.30
C ASN A 76 -0.99 5.03 27.81
N GLN A 77 -1.47 3.82 27.47
CA GLN A 77 -2.71 3.25 28.03
C GLN A 77 -2.61 3.09 29.54
N LEU A 78 -1.51 2.51 30.04
CA LEU A 78 -1.28 2.29 31.47
C LEU A 78 -1.14 3.61 32.25
N MET A 79 -0.69 4.67 31.59
CA MET A 79 -0.49 5.99 32.20
C MET A 79 -1.67 6.94 31.97
N GLU A 80 -2.78 6.45 31.40
CA GLU A 80 -3.98 7.23 31.05
C GLU A 80 -3.66 8.52 30.27
N ARG A 81 -2.58 8.51 29.50
CA ARG A 81 -2.19 9.64 28.67
C ARG A 81 -3.08 9.71 27.45
N ASP A 82 -3.73 10.84 27.32
CA ASP A 82 -4.67 11.15 26.28
C ASP A 82 -4.04 10.95 24.90
N GLY A 83 -4.61 10.04 24.14
CA GLY A 83 -4.12 9.67 22.80
C GLY A 83 -4.79 10.43 21.68
N GLY A 84 -5.23 11.69 21.93
CA GLY A 84 -5.95 12.50 20.94
C GLY A 84 -5.36 12.47 19.54
N ASP A 85 -6.15 12.87 18.53
CA ASP A 85 -5.73 12.95 17.12
C ASP A 85 -4.47 13.80 16.90
N LEU A 86 -3.85 13.66 15.73
CA LEU A 86 -2.73 14.50 15.32
C LEU A 86 -3.14 15.98 15.36
N ASN A 87 -2.40 16.79 16.10
CA ASN A 87 -2.60 18.24 16.13
C ASN A 87 -1.88 18.91 14.93
N ASP A 88 -2.08 20.21 14.76
CA ASP A 88 -1.51 20.94 13.62
C ASP A 88 0.03 20.91 13.59
N LYS A 89 0.69 20.87 14.74
CA LYS A 89 2.16 20.72 14.84
C LYS A 89 2.58 19.34 14.35
N ASP A 90 1.89 18.28 14.79
CA ASP A 90 2.15 16.91 14.33
C ASP A 90 1.95 16.80 12.81
N ILE A 91 0.87 17.37 12.29
CA ILE A 91 0.57 17.41 10.85
C ILE A 91 1.71 18.11 10.08
N HIS A 92 2.17 19.25 10.57
CA HIS A 92 3.27 20.00 9.94
C HIS A 92 4.60 19.21 9.94
N GLU A 93 4.97 18.59 11.07
CA GLU A 93 6.18 17.76 11.16
C GLU A 93 6.14 16.54 10.23
N VAL A 94 4.98 15.86 10.18
CA VAL A 94 4.75 14.74 9.25
C VAL A 94 4.83 15.21 7.80
N ALA A 95 4.14 16.30 7.47
CA ALA A 95 4.15 16.85 6.11
C ALA A 95 5.55 17.29 5.68
N LYS A 96 6.33 17.89 6.56
CA LYS A 96 7.73 18.28 6.30
C LYS A 96 8.58 17.05 5.92
N PHE A 97 8.46 15.97 6.68
CA PHE A 97 9.17 14.72 6.35
C PHE A 97 8.71 14.18 4.99
N MET A 98 7.39 14.12 4.74
CA MET A 98 6.87 13.57 3.49
C MET A 98 7.21 14.43 2.27
N ALA A 99 7.21 15.76 2.41
CA ALA A 99 7.46 16.72 1.33
C ALA A 99 8.88 16.68 0.73
N GLU A 100 9.83 15.96 1.34
CA GLU A 100 11.15 15.74 0.77
C GLU A 100 11.15 14.70 -0.36
N GLY A 101 10.07 13.87 -0.49
CA GLY A 101 9.95 12.88 -1.55
C GLY A 101 9.47 13.46 -2.88
N ASP A 102 9.95 12.89 -4.00
CA ASP A 102 9.40 13.16 -5.33
C ASP A 102 8.03 12.53 -5.51
N ILE A 103 7.88 11.27 -5.05
CA ILE A 103 6.60 10.58 -4.90
C ILE A 103 6.31 10.41 -3.43
N VAL A 104 5.12 10.84 -3.03
CA VAL A 104 4.62 10.77 -1.66
C VAL A 104 3.36 9.94 -1.65
N ALA A 105 3.39 8.76 -1.05
CA ALA A 105 2.25 7.87 -1.05
C ALA A 105 1.74 7.58 0.37
N PHE A 106 0.43 7.65 0.53
CA PHE A 106 -0.28 7.40 1.78
C PHE A 106 -1.11 6.13 1.69
N SER A 107 -1.18 5.40 2.79
CA SER A 107 -2.13 4.31 3.00
C SER A 107 -2.93 4.59 4.26
N SER A 108 -4.26 4.47 4.19
CA SER A 108 -5.12 4.67 5.36
C SER A 108 -6.43 3.90 5.30
N MET A 109 -6.98 3.64 6.49
CA MET A 109 -8.39 3.31 6.70
C MET A 109 -9.23 4.59 6.64
N THR A 110 -10.55 4.45 6.44
CA THR A 110 -11.47 5.59 6.34
C THR A 110 -11.50 6.44 7.62
N GLN A 111 -11.36 5.84 8.78
CA GLN A 111 -11.30 6.54 10.07
C GLN A 111 -10.12 7.53 10.17
N SER A 112 -9.03 7.27 9.45
CA SER A 112 -7.82 8.12 9.45
C SER A 112 -7.75 9.05 8.24
N ALA A 113 -8.72 9.02 7.34
CA ALA A 113 -8.72 9.81 6.10
C ALA A 113 -8.60 11.32 6.38
N PHE A 114 -9.27 11.82 7.43
CA PHE A 114 -9.20 13.23 7.80
C PHE A 114 -7.78 13.71 8.15
N ASN A 115 -6.97 12.85 8.79
CA ASN A 115 -5.56 13.16 9.02
C ASN A 115 -4.77 13.21 7.71
N VAL A 116 -5.04 12.28 6.78
CA VAL A 116 -4.40 12.25 5.46
C VAL A 116 -4.73 13.50 4.66
N TYR A 117 -5.99 13.99 4.67
CA TYR A 117 -6.35 15.27 4.02
C TYR A 117 -5.50 16.43 4.50
N LYS A 118 -5.38 16.57 5.84
CA LYS A 118 -4.57 17.63 6.45
C LYS A 118 -3.10 17.52 6.07
N ILE A 119 -2.53 16.29 6.12
CA ILE A 119 -1.14 16.05 5.78
C ILE A 119 -0.91 16.39 4.29
N ILE A 120 -1.76 15.92 3.38
CA ILE A 120 -1.66 16.22 1.94
C ILE A 120 -1.72 17.73 1.70
N ALA A 121 -2.67 18.43 2.32
CA ALA A 121 -2.81 19.88 2.17
C ALA A 121 -1.55 20.62 2.61
N GLU A 122 -0.89 20.15 3.68
CA GLU A 122 0.34 20.74 4.17
C GLU A 122 1.55 20.35 3.31
N VAL A 123 1.64 19.11 2.81
CA VAL A 123 2.67 18.70 1.84
C VAL A 123 2.61 19.57 0.59
N ARG A 124 1.41 19.85 0.07
CA ARG A 124 1.23 20.74 -1.11
C ARG A 124 1.77 22.15 -0.88
N LYS A 125 1.66 22.70 0.34
CA LYS A 125 2.22 24.03 0.67
C LYS A 125 3.74 23.97 0.73
N LEU A 126 4.32 22.92 1.29
CA LEU A 126 5.76 22.77 1.48
C LEU A 126 6.49 22.37 0.20
N ASN A 127 5.92 21.47 -0.57
CA ASN A 127 6.47 21.02 -1.86
C ASN A 127 5.34 20.74 -2.88
N PRO A 128 4.90 21.76 -3.64
CA PRO A 128 3.86 21.59 -4.63
C PRO A 128 4.25 20.68 -5.81
N LYS A 129 5.52 20.26 -5.90
CA LYS A 129 6.02 19.39 -6.97
C LYS A 129 5.97 17.91 -6.61
N SER A 130 5.81 17.56 -5.34
CA SER A 130 5.65 16.16 -4.93
C SER A 130 4.42 15.54 -5.60
N TYR A 131 4.61 14.37 -6.20
CA TYR A 131 3.51 13.61 -6.79
C TYR A 131 2.85 12.77 -5.70
N ILE A 132 1.57 13.05 -5.43
CA ILE A 132 0.85 12.47 -4.31
C ILE A 132 -0.02 11.30 -4.74
N ILE A 133 0.17 10.15 -4.10
CA ILE A 133 -0.61 8.94 -4.32
C ILE A 133 -1.34 8.58 -3.03
N TRP A 134 -2.59 8.16 -3.13
CA TRP A 134 -3.33 7.62 -2.00
C TRP A 134 -3.81 6.20 -2.29
N GLY A 135 -3.49 5.26 -1.41
CA GLY A 135 -3.89 3.87 -1.43
C GLY A 135 -4.49 3.44 -0.08
N GLY A 136 -4.67 2.13 0.08
CA GLY A 136 -5.28 1.56 1.27
C GLY A 136 -6.81 1.50 1.20
N ILE A 137 -7.44 1.08 2.28
CA ILE A 137 -8.88 0.75 2.32
C ILE A 137 -9.74 1.96 1.92
N HIS A 138 -9.45 3.15 2.45
CA HIS A 138 -10.21 4.36 2.12
C HIS A 138 -10.20 4.64 0.61
N ALA A 139 -9.02 4.59 -0.01
CA ALA A 139 -8.85 4.84 -1.42
C ALA A 139 -9.58 3.82 -2.32
N ILE A 140 -9.77 2.59 -1.85
CA ILE A 140 -10.50 1.54 -2.56
C ILE A 140 -12.01 1.75 -2.43
N ILE A 141 -12.52 2.05 -1.23
CA ILE A 141 -13.97 2.13 -0.99
C ILE A 141 -14.57 3.50 -1.27
N GLU A 142 -13.76 4.57 -1.20
CA GLU A 142 -14.17 5.97 -1.44
C GLU A 142 -13.21 6.68 -2.42
N PRO A 143 -12.96 6.10 -3.62
CA PRO A 143 -11.98 6.65 -4.56
C PRO A 143 -12.36 8.03 -5.09
N GLU A 144 -13.67 8.34 -5.21
CA GLU A 144 -14.17 9.66 -5.60
C GLU A 144 -13.83 10.74 -4.57
N ASP A 145 -13.71 10.37 -3.31
CA ASP A 145 -13.30 11.30 -2.28
C ASP A 145 -11.78 11.46 -2.25
N ALA A 146 -11.04 10.36 -2.21
CA ALA A 146 -9.58 10.36 -2.18
C ALA A 146 -8.95 11.12 -3.37
N ILE A 147 -9.50 10.98 -4.59
CA ILE A 147 -8.95 11.61 -5.81
C ILE A 147 -9.08 13.12 -5.83
N LYS A 148 -9.90 13.72 -4.99
CA LYS A 148 -10.00 15.19 -4.85
C LYS A 148 -8.75 15.77 -4.19
N HIS A 149 -8.00 14.98 -3.46
CA HIS A 149 -6.86 15.40 -2.66
C HIS A 149 -5.50 14.94 -3.24
N ALA A 150 -5.48 13.83 -3.98
CA ALA A 150 -4.27 13.21 -4.53
C ALA A 150 -4.17 13.36 -6.05
N ASP A 151 -2.95 13.23 -6.60
CA ASP A 151 -2.72 13.19 -8.06
C ASP A 151 -3.10 11.82 -8.62
N ALA A 152 -2.97 10.77 -7.80
CA ALA A 152 -3.41 9.43 -8.16
C ALA A 152 -3.96 8.68 -6.94
N VAL A 153 -4.90 7.78 -7.21
CA VAL A 153 -5.52 6.91 -6.21
C VAL A 153 -5.40 5.46 -6.66
N CYS A 154 -4.84 4.59 -5.81
CA CYS A 154 -4.79 3.16 -6.07
C CYS A 154 -6.09 2.51 -5.61
N THR A 155 -6.87 1.96 -6.55
CA THR A 155 -8.22 1.43 -6.32
C THR A 155 -8.28 -0.09 -6.27
N GLY A 156 -7.14 -0.78 -6.34
CA GLY A 156 -7.03 -2.24 -6.30
C GLY A 156 -5.83 -2.72 -5.50
N GLU A 157 -5.42 -3.97 -5.72
CA GLU A 157 -4.16 -4.49 -5.17
C GLU A 157 -2.99 -3.71 -5.75
N GLY A 158 -2.19 -3.11 -4.88
CA GLY A 158 -1.25 -2.06 -5.24
C GLY A 158 0.11 -2.56 -5.72
N GLU A 159 0.53 -3.77 -5.34
CA GLU A 159 1.91 -4.23 -5.49
C GLU A 159 2.36 -4.20 -6.96
N PHE A 160 1.75 -4.99 -7.81
CA PHE A 160 2.10 -5.02 -9.24
C PHE A 160 1.64 -3.78 -10.00
N ALA A 161 0.53 -3.17 -9.58
CA ALA A 161 0.05 -1.92 -10.17
C ALA A 161 1.06 -0.78 -9.95
N PHE A 162 1.60 -0.65 -8.74
CA PHE A 162 2.60 0.37 -8.41
C PHE A 162 3.90 0.15 -9.19
N LYS A 163 4.30 -1.10 -9.42
CA LYS A 163 5.47 -1.40 -10.24
C LYS A 163 5.31 -0.83 -11.66
N VAL A 164 4.18 -1.12 -12.31
CA VAL A 164 3.90 -0.62 -13.67
C VAL A 164 3.86 0.91 -13.68
N PHE A 165 3.14 1.51 -12.72
CA PHE A 165 3.11 2.96 -12.58
C PHE A 165 4.53 3.55 -12.43
N LEU A 166 5.33 2.98 -11.55
CA LEU A 166 6.68 3.46 -11.27
C LEU A 166 7.63 3.35 -12.47
N GLU A 167 7.54 2.27 -13.24
CA GLU A 167 8.32 2.08 -14.46
C GLU A 167 7.98 3.15 -15.51
N LEU A 168 6.69 3.38 -15.78
CA LEU A 168 6.24 4.42 -16.69
C LEU A 168 6.67 5.81 -16.21
N PHE A 169 6.46 6.10 -14.91
CA PHE A 169 6.81 7.38 -14.31
C PHE A 169 8.31 7.69 -14.41
N LYS A 170 9.16 6.72 -14.08
CA LYS A 170 10.63 6.87 -14.14
C LYS A 170 11.15 7.06 -15.56
N ASN A 171 10.54 6.40 -16.52
CA ASN A 171 10.94 6.49 -17.92
C ASN A 171 10.41 7.77 -18.60
N GLY A 172 9.56 8.54 -17.91
CA GLY A 172 8.90 9.70 -18.53
C GLY A 172 7.87 9.30 -19.58
N GLU A 173 7.26 8.11 -19.43
CA GLU A 173 6.18 7.61 -20.26
C GLU A 173 4.81 8.02 -19.71
N ASP A 174 3.73 7.75 -20.45
CA ASP A 174 2.38 8.08 -19.98
C ASP A 174 1.92 7.13 -18.87
N TYR A 175 2.26 7.50 -17.63
CA TYR A 175 1.87 6.75 -16.43
C TYR A 175 0.37 6.79 -16.14
N THR A 176 -0.40 7.71 -16.78
CA THR A 176 -1.85 7.80 -16.57
C THR A 176 -2.61 6.61 -17.15
N THR A 177 -1.92 5.74 -17.87
CA THR A 177 -2.44 4.47 -18.41
C THR A 177 -2.33 3.29 -17.44
N ALA A 178 -1.63 3.46 -16.30
CA ALA A 178 -1.41 2.39 -15.34
C ALA A 178 -2.72 1.86 -14.75
N SER A 179 -2.97 0.56 -14.87
CA SER A 179 -4.15 -0.11 -14.31
C SER A 179 -4.17 -0.06 -12.78
N SER A 180 -5.33 -0.21 -12.17
CA SER A 180 -5.60 -0.07 -10.73
C SER A 180 -5.35 1.33 -10.17
N PHE A 181 -5.21 2.32 -11.03
CA PHE A 181 -5.10 3.72 -10.63
C PHE A 181 -6.17 4.60 -11.28
N TRP A 182 -6.66 5.54 -10.50
CA TRP A 182 -7.30 6.74 -11.01
C TRP A 182 -6.33 7.89 -10.92
N PHE A 183 -6.34 8.75 -11.92
CA PHE A 183 -5.44 9.90 -12.01
C PHE A 183 -6.23 11.19 -12.10
N ASN A 184 -5.79 12.22 -11.38
CA ASN A 184 -6.29 13.58 -11.48
C ASN A 184 -5.19 14.45 -12.12
N LYS A 185 -5.37 14.78 -13.38
CA LYS A 185 -4.47 15.67 -14.10
C LYS A 185 -5.27 16.87 -14.60
N ASP A 186 -4.88 18.06 -14.18
CA ASP A 186 -5.53 19.32 -14.57
C ASP A 186 -7.06 19.29 -14.34
N ASN A 187 -7.50 18.74 -13.20
CA ASN A 187 -8.91 18.52 -12.85
C ASN A 187 -9.67 17.54 -13.76
N LYS A 188 -8.96 16.85 -14.64
CA LYS A 188 -9.52 15.75 -15.42
C LYS A 188 -9.19 14.41 -14.76
N ILE A 189 -10.24 13.69 -14.37
CA ILE A 189 -10.09 12.39 -13.74
C ILE A 189 -10.13 11.29 -14.82
N THR A 190 -9.06 10.50 -14.87
CA THR A 190 -8.97 9.25 -15.66
C THR A 190 -9.13 8.06 -14.73
N LYS A 191 -10.13 7.22 -14.98
CA LYS A 191 -10.44 6.03 -14.18
C LYS A 191 -10.03 4.77 -14.95
N ASN A 192 -8.94 4.13 -14.55
CA ASN A 192 -8.51 2.89 -15.18
C ASN A 192 -9.14 1.68 -14.50
N ARG A 193 -9.23 0.56 -15.23
CA ARG A 193 -9.67 -0.71 -14.69
C ARG A 193 -8.63 -1.29 -13.74
N ASN A 194 -9.07 -2.03 -12.74
CA ASN A 194 -8.17 -2.75 -11.86
C ASN A 194 -7.52 -3.94 -12.60
N LEU A 195 -6.28 -4.24 -12.20
CA LEU A 195 -5.63 -5.51 -12.55
C LEU A 195 -6.45 -6.67 -11.96
N PRO A 196 -6.38 -7.86 -12.55
CA PRO A 196 -6.88 -9.05 -11.90
C PRO A 196 -6.24 -9.24 -10.52
N LEU A 197 -6.99 -9.77 -9.57
CA LEU A 197 -6.48 -10.08 -8.24
C LEU A 197 -5.28 -11.04 -8.32
N MET A 198 -4.29 -10.86 -7.45
CA MET A 198 -3.09 -11.69 -7.42
C MET A 198 -3.41 -13.19 -7.32
N THR A 199 -2.69 -13.96 -8.09
CA THR A 199 -2.70 -15.43 -7.99
C THR A 199 -1.89 -15.91 -6.78
N PRO A 200 -2.10 -17.14 -6.27
CA PRO A 200 -1.27 -17.73 -5.22
C PRO A 200 0.24 -17.68 -5.53
N LYS A 201 0.61 -17.93 -6.79
CA LYS A 201 2.01 -17.86 -7.22
C LYS A 201 2.58 -16.44 -7.06
N GLN A 202 1.84 -15.42 -7.46
CA GLN A 202 2.25 -14.02 -7.29
C GLN A 202 2.35 -13.64 -5.81
N MET A 203 1.47 -14.19 -4.96
CA MET A 203 1.56 -13.99 -3.50
C MET A 203 2.82 -14.60 -2.91
N ASP A 204 3.32 -15.73 -3.45
CA ASP A 204 4.59 -16.33 -3.06
C ASP A 204 5.83 -15.51 -3.47
N GLU A 205 5.69 -14.67 -4.49
CA GLU A 205 6.78 -13.81 -4.98
C GLU A 205 6.93 -12.52 -4.16
N LEU A 206 5.96 -12.20 -3.28
CA LEU A 206 6.02 -11.00 -2.47
C LEU A 206 7.04 -11.13 -1.33
N PRO A 207 7.73 -10.05 -0.96
CA PRO A 207 8.57 -10.04 0.23
C PRO A 207 7.72 -10.24 1.49
N PRO A 208 8.32 -10.79 2.56
CA PRO A 208 7.64 -10.99 3.84
C PRO A 208 7.24 -9.66 4.49
N LEU A 209 6.20 -9.69 5.33
CA LEU A 209 5.66 -8.53 6.04
C LEU A 209 6.48 -8.08 7.26
N THR A 210 7.68 -8.59 7.43
CA THR A 210 8.53 -8.22 8.58
C THR A 210 8.92 -6.74 8.54
N TYR A 211 8.96 -6.10 9.70
CA TYR A 211 9.52 -4.76 9.82
C TYR A 211 11.01 -4.80 9.46
N GLU A 212 11.44 -3.91 8.57
CA GLU A 212 12.80 -3.92 8.05
C GLU A 212 13.63 -2.73 8.56
N ASP A 213 14.95 -2.86 8.50
CA ASP A 213 15.85 -1.82 8.92
C ASP A 213 15.68 -0.57 8.03
N GLY A 214 15.73 0.61 8.67
CA GLY A 214 15.57 1.89 8.00
C GLY A 214 14.12 2.38 7.86
N GLU A 215 13.15 1.63 8.37
CA GLU A 215 11.79 2.14 8.57
C GLU A 215 11.72 3.07 9.77
N THR A 216 10.75 3.98 9.78
CA THR A 216 10.59 4.99 10.82
C THR A 216 9.17 5.03 11.36
N VAL A 217 9.02 5.47 12.60
CA VAL A 217 7.72 5.74 13.22
C VAL A 217 7.70 7.17 13.75
N TYR A 218 6.60 7.89 13.47
CA TYR A 218 6.37 9.21 14.05
C TYR A 218 5.96 9.07 15.51
N GLN A 219 6.69 9.72 16.39
CA GLN A 219 6.38 9.82 17.82
C GLN A 219 6.19 11.29 18.19
N ARG A 220 5.00 11.61 18.71
CA ARG A 220 4.65 12.98 19.12
C ARG A 220 5.71 13.56 20.07
N GLY A 221 6.15 14.77 19.79
CA GLY A 221 7.17 15.48 20.55
C GLY A 221 8.61 15.00 20.35
N LYS A 222 8.83 13.94 19.56
CA LYS A 222 10.17 13.45 19.20
C LYS A 222 10.41 13.43 17.68
N GLY A 223 9.35 13.57 16.87
CA GLY A 223 9.43 13.44 15.42
C GLY A 223 9.59 12.00 14.95
N PHE A 224 10.20 11.81 13.78
CA PHE A 224 10.47 10.48 13.24
C PHE A 224 11.66 9.83 13.91
N ILE A 225 11.43 8.67 14.50
CA ILE A 225 12.47 7.84 15.13
C ILE A 225 12.60 6.52 14.36
N PRO A 226 13.79 5.87 14.37
CA PRO A 226 13.95 4.54 13.77
C PRO A 226 12.95 3.54 14.35
N LEU A 227 12.32 2.76 13.47
CA LEU A 227 11.52 1.62 13.88
C LEU A 227 12.46 0.49 14.28
N ASN A 228 12.59 0.28 15.56
CA ASN A 228 13.41 -0.77 16.15
C ASN A 228 12.57 -1.66 17.08
N TYR A 229 13.19 -2.70 17.60
CA TYR A 229 12.52 -3.66 18.48
C TYR A 229 11.77 -2.99 19.64
N ASN A 230 12.35 -2.00 20.30
CA ASN A 230 11.71 -1.31 21.44
C ASN A 230 10.49 -0.49 20.97
N SER A 231 10.58 0.19 19.84
CA SER A 231 9.43 0.93 19.30
C SER A 231 8.33 -0.04 18.82
N ILE A 232 8.68 -1.18 18.21
CA ILE A 232 7.71 -2.20 17.81
C ILE A 232 6.95 -2.72 19.04
N ILE A 233 7.64 -3.13 20.12
CA ILE A 233 6.98 -3.60 21.34
C ILE A 233 6.01 -2.58 21.93
N ASN A 234 6.36 -1.29 21.90
CA ASN A 234 5.50 -0.24 22.43
C ASN A 234 4.14 -0.14 21.73
N TYR A 235 4.06 -0.54 20.44
CA TYR A 235 2.83 -0.44 19.65
C TYR A 235 2.10 -1.77 19.46
N VAL A 236 2.82 -2.89 19.36
CA VAL A 236 2.22 -4.20 19.07
C VAL A 236 2.44 -5.23 20.18
N GLY A 237 3.19 -4.87 21.22
CA GLY A 237 3.50 -5.77 22.33
C GLY A 237 4.37 -6.94 21.89
N LEU A 238 4.04 -8.14 22.36
CA LEU A 238 4.74 -9.38 22.03
C LEU A 238 4.04 -10.14 20.88
N SER A 239 3.26 -9.44 20.06
CA SER A 239 2.50 -10.00 18.96
C SER A 239 3.14 -9.67 17.62
N TYR A 240 2.98 -10.57 16.66
CA TYR A 240 3.26 -10.35 15.25
C TYR A 240 1.99 -10.54 14.43
N GLY A 241 1.50 -9.46 13.84
CA GLY A 241 0.35 -9.50 12.96
C GLY A 241 0.77 -9.89 11.54
N THR A 242 0.06 -10.83 10.92
CA THR A 242 0.27 -11.22 9.52
C THR A 242 -1.04 -11.55 8.84
N ILE A 243 -0.98 -11.81 7.54
CA ILE A 243 -2.11 -12.24 6.72
C ILE A 243 -1.63 -13.31 5.75
N TRP A 244 -2.21 -14.50 5.83
CA TRP A 244 -1.89 -15.59 4.94
C TRP A 244 -2.83 -15.65 3.74
N SER A 245 -4.15 -15.52 3.98
CA SER A 245 -5.15 -15.57 2.93
C SER A 245 -5.89 -14.25 2.77
N ILE A 246 -6.28 -13.92 1.54
CA ILE A 246 -7.04 -12.73 1.18
C ILE A 246 -8.30 -13.17 0.45
N GLY A 247 -9.42 -12.51 0.75
CA GLY A 247 -10.72 -12.77 0.19
C GLY A 247 -11.70 -13.30 1.22
N CYS A 248 -12.98 -13.19 0.94
CA CYS A 248 -14.04 -13.63 1.84
C CYS A 248 -15.26 -14.12 1.06
N PRO A 249 -15.73 -15.37 1.29
CA PRO A 249 -16.90 -15.90 0.61
C PRO A 249 -18.23 -15.31 1.13
N LEU A 250 -18.19 -14.64 2.30
CA LEU A 250 -19.35 -14.08 2.97
C LEU A 250 -19.72 -12.70 2.42
N HIS A 251 -20.96 -12.29 2.65
CA HIS A 251 -21.49 -10.97 2.24
C HIS A 251 -22.20 -10.32 3.43
N CYS A 252 -21.41 -10.02 4.47
CA CYS A 252 -21.93 -9.41 5.70
C CYS A 252 -22.24 -7.93 5.47
N THR A 253 -23.45 -7.48 5.78
CA THR A 253 -23.93 -6.12 5.48
C THR A 253 -23.16 -4.99 6.16
N TYR A 254 -22.47 -5.28 7.23
CA TYR A 254 -21.69 -4.34 8.01
C TYR A 254 -20.18 -4.37 7.71
N CYS A 255 -19.73 -5.26 6.83
CA CYS A 255 -18.31 -5.51 6.59
C CYS A 255 -17.80 -4.77 5.35
N GLY A 256 -16.61 -4.15 5.46
CA GLY A 256 -15.94 -3.50 4.34
C GLY A 256 -15.61 -4.43 3.16
N ASN A 257 -15.43 -5.75 3.44
CA ASN A 257 -15.19 -6.74 2.37
C ASN A 257 -16.36 -6.84 1.39
N THR A 258 -17.57 -6.50 1.79
CA THR A 258 -18.71 -6.41 0.89
C THR A 258 -18.45 -5.43 -0.24
N LYS A 259 -17.80 -4.29 0.04
CA LYS A 259 -17.43 -3.32 -1.00
C LYS A 259 -16.40 -3.87 -1.97
N PHE A 260 -15.40 -4.61 -1.49
CA PHE A 260 -14.44 -5.28 -2.38
C PHE A 260 -15.10 -6.29 -3.30
N ILE A 261 -16.08 -7.06 -2.78
CA ILE A 261 -16.87 -8.02 -3.57
C ILE A 261 -17.77 -7.32 -4.60
N GLU A 262 -18.31 -6.15 -4.27
CA GLU A 262 -19.10 -5.33 -5.20
C GLU A 262 -18.23 -4.79 -6.34
N TYR A 263 -16.98 -4.40 -6.07
CA TYR A 263 -16.04 -3.94 -7.10
C TYR A 263 -15.47 -5.07 -7.94
N ASP A 264 -15.16 -6.21 -7.32
CA ASP A 264 -14.66 -7.42 -7.99
C ASP A 264 -15.18 -8.67 -7.28
N SER A 265 -16.13 -9.34 -7.93
CA SER A 265 -16.75 -10.58 -7.39
C SER A 265 -15.75 -11.71 -7.18
N SER A 266 -14.59 -11.66 -7.82
CA SER A 266 -13.49 -12.63 -7.63
C SER A 266 -12.91 -12.57 -6.21
N TYR A 267 -13.13 -11.47 -5.47
CA TYR A 267 -12.73 -11.33 -4.06
C TYR A 267 -13.41 -12.34 -3.13
N ARG A 268 -14.52 -12.96 -3.57
CA ARG A 268 -15.15 -14.08 -2.85
C ARG A 268 -14.26 -15.31 -2.78
N ARG A 269 -13.31 -15.47 -3.70
CA ARG A 269 -12.39 -16.60 -3.68
C ARG A 269 -11.24 -16.29 -2.73
N LEU A 270 -11.06 -17.16 -1.73
CA LEU A 270 -9.86 -17.10 -0.91
C LEU A 270 -8.63 -17.48 -1.74
N ARG A 271 -7.60 -16.68 -1.58
CA ARG A 271 -6.29 -16.85 -2.22
C ARG A 271 -5.24 -16.75 -1.13
N HIS A 272 -4.21 -17.57 -1.18
CA HIS A 272 -3.15 -17.57 -0.18
C HIS A 272 -1.81 -17.91 -0.83
N SER A 273 -0.72 -17.47 -0.21
CA SER A 273 0.62 -17.94 -0.52
C SER A 273 0.79 -19.42 -0.09
N SER A 274 1.85 -20.07 -0.52
CA SER A 274 2.14 -21.42 -0.04
C SER A 274 2.32 -21.43 1.49
N PRO A 275 1.97 -22.54 2.19
CA PRO A 275 2.21 -22.66 3.63
C PRO A 275 3.68 -22.45 4.01
N ARG A 276 4.60 -22.78 3.12
CA ARG A 276 6.03 -22.55 3.33
C ARG A 276 6.36 -21.07 3.41
N THR A 277 5.82 -20.26 2.50
CA THR A 277 6.06 -18.81 2.46
C THR A 277 5.67 -18.13 3.76
N ILE A 278 4.46 -18.42 4.28
CA ILE A 278 4.00 -17.80 5.54
C ILE A 278 4.78 -18.31 6.76
N VAL A 279 5.15 -19.60 6.79
CA VAL A 279 5.97 -20.14 7.88
C VAL A 279 7.38 -19.55 7.87
N ASP A 280 8.00 -19.39 6.70
CA ASP A 280 9.30 -18.73 6.56
C ASP A 280 9.25 -17.25 6.98
N GLU A 281 8.14 -16.55 6.70
CA GLU A 281 7.89 -15.19 7.19
C GLU A 281 7.83 -15.16 8.72
N ILE A 282 7.08 -16.05 9.35
CA ILE A 282 6.96 -16.14 10.81
C ILE A 282 8.33 -16.44 11.45
N LYS A 283 9.10 -17.39 10.89
CA LYS A 283 10.46 -17.69 11.35
C LYS A 283 11.37 -16.46 11.28
N ARG A 284 11.25 -15.65 10.22
CA ARG A 284 11.97 -14.38 10.09
C ARG A 284 11.52 -13.35 11.15
N ALA A 285 10.21 -13.24 11.40
CA ALA A 285 9.68 -12.36 12.43
C ALA A 285 10.19 -12.75 13.83
N ILE A 286 10.21 -14.02 14.18
CA ILE A 286 10.76 -14.53 15.45
C ILE A 286 12.24 -14.18 15.58
N LYS A 287 13.02 -14.29 14.50
CA LYS A 287 14.45 -13.93 14.52
C LYS A 287 14.66 -12.43 14.79
N LYS A 288 13.79 -11.56 14.26
CA LYS A 288 13.86 -10.09 14.47
C LYS A 288 13.26 -9.66 15.80
N GLN A 289 12.32 -10.42 16.32
CA GLN A 289 11.59 -10.14 17.58
C GLN A 289 11.70 -11.33 18.52
N PRO A 290 12.84 -11.50 19.22
CA PRO A 290 13.13 -12.72 20.01
C PRO A 290 12.15 -13.03 21.14
N HIS A 291 11.35 -12.05 21.59
CA HIS A 291 10.33 -12.22 22.64
C HIS A 291 8.92 -12.37 22.08
N LEU A 292 8.80 -12.53 20.75
CA LEU A 292 7.51 -12.80 20.11
C LEU A 292 6.85 -14.02 20.75
N SER A 293 5.62 -13.83 21.25
CA SER A 293 4.86 -14.87 21.95
C SER A 293 3.56 -15.23 21.24
N VAL A 294 3.07 -14.37 20.37
CA VAL A 294 1.79 -14.53 19.68
C VAL A 294 1.94 -14.17 18.20
N VAL A 295 1.42 -15.02 17.33
CA VAL A 295 1.20 -14.70 15.91
C VAL A 295 -0.30 -14.52 15.69
N SER A 296 -0.69 -13.35 15.21
CA SER A 296 -2.09 -13.00 14.92
C SER A 296 -2.32 -12.98 13.41
N PHE A 297 -3.25 -13.81 12.94
CA PHE A 297 -3.66 -13.82 11.53
C PHE A 297 -4.86 -12.87 11.36
N TYR A 298 -4.69 -11.86 10.51
CA TYR A 298 -5.71 -10.85 10.18
C TYR A 298 -6.45 -11.17 8.89
N ASP A 299 -6.50 -12.43 8.54
CA ASP A 299 -7.19 -12.94 7.34
C ASP A 299 -8.69 -12.60 7.38
N ASP A 300 -9.26 -12.24 6.25
CA ASP A 300 -10.68 -11.92 6.14
C ASP A 300 -11.58 -13.10 6.56
N SER A 301 -11.15 -14.33 6.28
CA SER A 301 -11.91 -15.55 6.57
C SER A 301 -11.03 -16.81 6.60
N PHE A 302 -10.05 -16.84 7.51
CA PHE A 302 -9.05 -17.92 7.62
C PHE A 302 -9.66 -19.33 7.63
N LEU A 303 -10.70 -19.53 8.46
CA LEU A 303 -11.34 -20.84 8.62
C LEU A 303 -12.28 -21.25 7.46
N ALA A 304 -12.48 -20.37 6.48
CA ALA A 304 -13.23 -20.71 5.27
C ALA A 304 -12.33 -21.34 4.17
N LEU A 305 -11.04 -21.50 4.43
CA LEU A 305 -10.14 -22.27 3.57
C LEU A 305 -10.53 -23.74 3.56
N PRO A 306 -10.32 -24.47 2.44
CA PRO A 306 -10.51 -25.92 2.38
C PRO A 306 -9.70 -26.65 3.46
N TYR A 307 -10.27 -27.72 4.00
CA TYR A 307 -9.67 -28.48 5.10
C TYR A 307 -8.24 -28.97 4.77
N GLU A 308 -8.03 -29.43 3.55
CA GLU A 308 -6.74 -29.92 3.07
C GLU A 308 -5.65 -28.84 3.11
N GLN A 309 -6.01 -27.58 2.78
CA GLN A 309 -5.09 -26.44 2.83
C GLN A 309 -4.78 -26.04 4.27
N LEU A 310 -5.78 -26.08 5.16
CA LEU A 310 -5.56 -25.85 6.59
C LEU A 310 -4.68 -26.95 7.21
N GLU A 311 -4.90 -28.20 6.83
CA GLU A 311 -4.07 -29.33 7.29
C GLU A 311 -2.61 -29.19 6.82
N GLU A 312 -2.39 -28.82 5.56
CA GLU A 312 -1.06 -28.56 5.00
C GLU A 312 -0.36 -27.41 5.75
N PHE A 313 -1.08 -26.32 6.00
CA PHE A 313 -0.57 -25.22 6.82
C PHE A 313 -0.19 -25.69 8.22
N CYS A 314 -1.06 -26.44 8.90
CA CYS A 314 -0.78 -26.95 10.24
C CYS A 314 0.44 -27.86 10.29
N LYS A 315 0.65 -28.70 9.27
CA LYS A 315 1.84 -29.55 9.16
C LYS A 315 3.11 -28.70 8.99
N ALA A 316 3.07 -27.68 8.10
CA ALA A 316 4.20 -26.78 7.88
C ALA A 316 4.52 -25.92 9.11
N TYR A 317 3.49 -25.47 9.86
CA TYR A 317 3.65 -24.65 11.05
C TYR A 317 4.23 -25.42 12.25
N LYS A 318 3.96 -26.73 12.34
CA LYS A 318 4.50 -27.61 13.40
C LYS A 318 5.93 -28.06 13.14
N ALA A 319 6.40 -28.04 11.90
CA ALA A 319 7.74 -28.45 11.50
C ALA A 319 8.81 -27.38 11.81
#